data_a92e5d8a27205ab5db67a43432dd7104
#
_entry.id   a92e5d8a27205ab5db67a43432dd7104
#
_cell.length_a   1.000
_cell.length_b   1.000
_cell.length_c   1.000
_cell.angle_alpha   90.00
_cell.angle_beta   90.00
_cell.angle_gamma   90.00
#
_symmetry.space_group_name_H-M   'P 1'
#
loop_
_entity.id
_entity.type
_entity.pdbx_description
1 polymer ?
#
loop_
_entity_poly.entity_id
_entity_poly.type
_entity_poly.pdbx_seq_one_letter_code
_entity_poly.pdbx_strand_id
1 'polypeptide(L)'
;MAAVFVVAVVSTVFVLNSTGLPTKPTDVSTTDVVESSKISLGDISPDLKTIEDYYMTSIKLELATLETTTAHEAMVNSYLDELKTINRAYDDLELDLNEYGVSEEVINAMIENLQLRLELLQDLKKKLNNLNLKQNESNPVYQI
;
A
#
# COMPACT_ATOMS: atom_id res chain seq x y z
N MET A 1 18.08 -35.17 1.34
CA MET A 1 19.29 -34.34 1.37
C MET A 1 18.90 -32.95 1.79
N ALA A 2 19.27 -32.57 3.00
CA ALA A 2 18.92 -31.30 3.63
C ALA A 2 20.00 -30.27 3.31
N ALA A 3 19.64 -29.14 2.73
CA ALA A 3 20.54 -28.01 2.53
C ALA A 3 20.23 -26.96 3.60
N VAL A 4 21.12 -26.87 4.58
CA VAL A 4 21.10 -25.87 5.64
C VAL A 4 21.80 -24.61 5.12
N PHE A 5 21.10 -23.50 5.01
CA PHE A 5 21.71 -22.20 4.78
C PHE A 5 22.07 -21.56 6.13
N VAL A 6 23.36 -21.52 6.42
CA VAL A 6 23.95 -20.80 7.55
C VAL A 6 24.11 -19.35 7.15
N VAL A 7 23.35 -18.44 7.78
CA VAL A 7 23.55 -16.99 7.68
C VAL A 7 24.59 -16.59 8.70
N ALA A 8 25.78 -16.22 8.24
CA ALA A 8 26.87 -15.69 9.06
C ALA A 8 26.60 -14.20 9.36
N VAL A 9 26.31 -13.89 10.60
CA VAL A 9 26.27 -12.51 11.14
C VAL A 9 27.71 -12.11 11.48
N VAL A 10 28.29 -11.22 10.66
CA VAL A 10 29.58 -10.60 10.99
C VAL A 10 29.32 -9.38 11.85
N SER A 11 29.58 -9.54 13.13
CA SER A 11 29.58 -8.46 14.13
C SER A 11 30.96 -7.79 14.14
N THR A 12 31.06 -6.60 13.58
CA THR A 12 32.30 -5.80 13.67
C THR A 12 32.22 -4.87 14.85
N VAL A 13 32.89 -5.25 15.93
CA VAL A 13 33.14 -4.39 17.09
C VAL A 13 34.25 -3.40 16.71
N PHE A 14 33.93 -2.11 16.64
CA PHE A 14 34.92 -1.05 16.50
C PHE A 14 35.24 -0.48 17.87
N VAL A 15 36.48 -0.73 18.31
CA VAL A 15 37.03 -0.29 19.58
C VAL A 15 37.41 1.20 19.49
N LEU A 16 36.96 1.98 20.49
CA LEU A 16 37.36 3.34 20.75
C LEU A 16 38.88 3.45 21.00
N ASN A 17 39.52 4.38 20.31
CA ASN A 17 40.76 4.96 20.81
C ASN A 17 40.69 6.47 20.77
N SER A 18 40.63 7.07 21.97
CA SER A 18 40.63 8.50 22.19
C SER A 18 42.07 9.01 22.24
N THR A 19 42.41 10.01 21.44
CA THR A 19 43.38 11.07 21.81
C THR A 19 43.13 12.29 20.97
N GLY A 20 42.95 13.41 21.67
CA GLY A 20 42.47 14.66 21.17
C GLY A 20 43.46 15.50 20.39
N LEU A 21 42.86 16.52 19.74
CA LEU A 21 43.32 17.91 19.69
C LEU A 21 42.32 18.72 18.81
N PRO A 22 42.11 20.00 19.09
CA PRO A 22 40.98 20.74 18.51
C PRO A 22 41.39 21.32 17.16
N THR A 23 40.70 20.93 16.10
CA THR A 23 40.77 21.62 14.81
C THR A 23 39.36 22.13 14.44
N LYS A 24 39.29 23.46 14.36
CA LYS A 24 38.45 24.39 13.62
C LYS A 24 37.27 23.77 12.82
N PRO A 25 36.05 24.28 12.98
CA PRO A 25 34.89 23.80 12.22
C PRO A 25 35.10 24.13 10.74
N THR A 26 35.36 23.09 9.96
CA THR A 26 35.22 23.14 8.51
C THR A 26 33.74 22.85 8.26
N ASP A 27 33.06 23.82 7.64
CA ASP A 27 31.74 23.69 7.04
C ASP A 27 31.70 22.43 6.18
N VAL A 28 31.15 21.36 6.77
CA VAL A 28 30.67 20.23 5.97
C VAL A 28 29.31 20.67 5.47
N SER A 29 29.29 21.20 4.26
CA SER A 29 28.08 21.25 3.46
C SER A 29 27.54 19.86 3.38
N THR A 30 26.60 19.54 4.28
CA THR A 30 25.68 18.45 4.11
C THR A 30 24.92 18.77 2.83
N THR A 31 25.31 18.12 1.75
CA THR A 31 24.46 18.03 0.59
C THR A 31 23.26 17.23 1.08
N ASP A 32 22.24 17.93 1.58
CA ASP A 32 20.90 17.38 1.68
C ASP A 32 20.58 16.89 0.26
N VAL A 33 20.68 15.60 0.08
CA VAL A 33 19.96 14.93 -1.00
C VAL A 33 18.51 15.21 -0.67
N VAL A 34 17.98 16.27 -1.26
CA VAL A 34 16.55 16.53 -1.29
C VAL A 34 15.99 15.34 -2.07
N GLU A 35 15.67 14.27 -1.35
CA GLU A 35 14.75 13.27 -1.84
C GLU A 35 13.51 14.08 -2.22
N SER A 36 13.31 14.27 -3.52
CA SER A 36 12.14 14.94 -4.06
C SER A 36 10.95 14.11 -3.62
N SER A 37 10.40 14.45 -2.45
CA SER A 37 9.20 13.81 -1.93
C SER A 37 8.10 14.09 -2.94
N LYS A 38 7.59 13.02 -3.58
CA LYS A 38 6.45 13.14 -4.46
C LYS A 38 5.29 13.75 -3.68
N ILE A 39 4.65 14.74 -4.30
CA ILE A 39 3.45 15.37 -3.75
C ILE A 39 2.29 14.37 -3.91
N SER A 40 1.63 14.06 -2.80
CA SER A 40 0.40 13.26 -2.77
C SER A 40 -0.84 14.16 -2.78
N LEU A 41 -2.02 13.56 -2.93
CA LEU A 41 -3.30 14.28 -2.82
C LEU A 41 -3.42 15.02 -1.48
N GLY A 42 -2.98 14.39 -0.38
CA GLY A 42 -3.04 14.95 0.97
C GLY A 42 -2.07 16.10 1.22
N ASP A 43 -1.03 16.25 0.39
CA ASP A 43 -0.07 17.36 0.52
C ASP A 43 -0.63 18.68 -0.03
N ILE A 44 -1.68 18.62 -0.86
CA ILE A 44 -2.28 19.78 -1.50
C ILE A 44 -3.11 20.61 -0.50
N SER A 45 -3.89 19.95 0.33
CA SER A 45 -4.72 20.61 1.36
C SER A 45 -5.12 19.68 2.50
N PRO A 46 -5.43 20.22 3.71
CA PRO A 46 -5.92 19.42 4.84
C PRO A 46 -7.22 18.67 4.54
N ASP A 47 -8.11 19.24 3.73
CA ASP A 47 -9.37 18.62 3.36
C ASP A 47 -9.13 17.40 2.43
N LEU A 48 -8.24 17.55 1.45
CA LEU A 48 -7.85 16.46 0.56
C LEU A 48 -7.10 15.36 1.31
N LYS A 49 -6.30 15.74 2.32
CA LYS A 49 -5.68 14.76 3.22
C LYS A 49 -6.71 13.94 3.97
N THR A 50 -7.76 14.57 4.47
CA THR A 50 -8.85 13.87 5.17
C THR A 50 -9.55 12.87 4.25
N ILE A 51 -9.78 13.25 3.00
CA ILE A 51 -10.37 12.38 1.97
C ILE A 51 -9.44 11.20 1.66
N GLU A 52 -8.18 11.46 1.38
CA GLU A 52 -7.18 10.44 1.09
C GLU A 52 -7.05 9.44 2.26
N ASP A 53 -6.88 9.94 3.48
CA ASP A 53 -6.74 9.11 4.70
C ASP A 53 -8.00 8.23 4.91
N TYR A 54 -9.19 8.75 4.64
CA TYR A 54 -10.44 7.98 4.72
C TYR A 54 -10.44 6.81 3.75
N TYR A 55 -10.19 7.06 2.45
CA TYR A 55 -10.20 6.01 1.44
C TYR A 55 -9.07 5.00 1.65
N MET A 56 -7.86 5.46 1.92
CA MET A 56 -6.71 4.58 2.15
C MET A 56 -6.90 3.68 3.36
N THR A 57 -7.49 4.19 4.44
CA THR A 57 -7.81 3.40 5.64
C THR A 57 -8.90 2.38 5.34
N SER A 58 -9.96 2.78 4.62
CA SER A 58 -11.06 1.90 4.24
C SER A 58 -10.58 0.78 3.31
N ILE A 59 -9.76 1.09 2.30
CA ILE A 59 -9.15 0.12 1.39
C ILE A 59 -8.29 -0.89 2.16
N LYS A 60 -7.45 -0.43 3.08
CA LYS A 60 -6.63 -1.31 3.93
C LYS A 60 -7.49 -2.24 4.79
N LEU A 61 -8.58 -1.72 5.34
CA LEU A 61 -9.50 -2.52 6.15
C LEU A 61 -10.19 -3.60 5.31
N GLU A 62 -10.70 -3.25 4.13
CA GLU A 62 -11.33 -4.24 3.24
C GLU A 62 -10.34 -5.32 2.82
N LEU A 63 -9.11 -4.98 2.44
CA LEU A 63 -8.06 -5.95 2.12
C LEU A 63 -7.73 -6.86 3.30
N ALA A 64 -7.62 -6.31 4.52
CA ALA A 64 -7.30 -7.08 5.73
C ALA A 64 -8.43 -8.04 6.14
N THR A 65 -9.68 -7.75 5.76
CA THR A 65 -10.86 -8.55 6.10
C THR A 65 -11.30 -9.50 4.98
N LEU A 66 -10.57 -9.57 3.87
CA LEU A 66 -10.86 -10.52 2.80
C LEU A 66 -10.57 -11.96 3.27
N GLU A 67 -11.63 -12.74 3.46
CA GLU A 67 -11.54 -14.18 3.70
C GLU A 67 -11.47 -14.91 2.35
N THR A 68 -10.30 -15.43 2.02
CA THR A 68 -10.11 -16.19 0.79
C THR A 68 -10.12 -17.68 1.08
N THR A 69 -11.01 -18.40 0.39
CA THR A 69 -10.99 -19.86 0.35
C THR A 69 -10.45 -20.32 -0.99
N THR A 70 -9.78 -21.45 -1.03
CA THR A 70 -9.26 -22.06 -2.29
C THR A 70 -10.35 -22.27 -3.34
N ALA A 71 -11.62 -22.42 -2.92
CA ALA A 71 -12.75 -22.58 -3.82
C ALA A 71 -13.05 -21.34 -4.69
N HIS A 72 -12.60 -20.15 -4.27
CA HIS A 72 -12.89 -18.88 -4.95
C HIS A 72 -11.61 -18.15 -5.44
N GLU A 73 -10.48 -18.83 -5.41
CA GLU A 73 -9.16 -18.24 -5.73
C GLU A 73 -9.13 -17.57 -7.11
N ALA A 74 -9.68 -18.21 -8.15
CA ALA A 74 -9.68 -17.64 -9.50
C ALA A 74 -10.45 -16.31 -9.59
N MET A 75 -11.60 -16.21 -8.89
CA MET A 75 -12.37 -14.98 -8.82
C MET A 75 -11.62 -13.91 -8.03
N VAL A 76 -11.06 -14.25 -6.88
CA VAL A 76 -10.27 -13.31 -6.07
C VAL A 76 -9.09 -12.77 -6.87
N ASN A 77 -8.36 -13.63 -7.57
CA ASN A 77 -7.22 -13.23 -8.40
C ASN A 77 -7.64 -12.26 -9.51
N SER A 78 -8.80 -12.46 -10.15
CA SER A 78 -9.33 -11.54 -11.16
C SER A 78 -9.56 -10.13 -10.58
N TYR A 79 -10.15 -10.03 -9.38
CA TYR A 79 -10.36 -8.75 -8.69
C TYR A 79 -9.04 -8.09 -8.26
N LEU A 80 -8.08 -8.89 -7.79
CA LEU A 80 -6.76 -8.36 -7.43
C LEU A 80 -5.96 -7.86 -8.64
N ASP A 81 -6.14 -8.47 -9.81
CA ASP A 81 -5.51 -7.99 -11.05
C ASP A 81 -6.16 -6.69 -11.54
N GLU A 82 -7.47 -6.56 -11.41
CA GLU A 82 -8.17 -5.29 -11.67
C GLU A 82 -7.71 -4.21 -10.68
N LEU A 83 -7.61 -4.52 -9.39
CA LEU A 83 -7.08 -3.61 -8.38
C LEU A 83 -5.66 -3.13 -8.70
N LYS A 84 -4.78 -4.00 -9.21
CA LYS A 84 -3.44 -3.60 -9.67
C LYS A 84 -3.50 -2.61 -10.82
N THR A 85 -4.46 -2.77 -11.75
CA THR A 85 -4.63 -1.85 -12.87
C THR A 85 -5.08 -0.48 -12.38
N ILE A 86 -6.03 -0.42 -11.44
CA ILE A 86 -6.50 0.82 -10.84
C ILE A 86 -5.36 1.49 -10.03
N ASN A 87 -4.53 0.70 -9.33
CA ASN A 87 -3.38 1.22 -8.60
C ASN A 87 -2.37 1.90 -9.55
N ARG A 88 -2.05 1.29 -10.69
CA ARG A 88 -1.14 1.90 -11.67
C ARG A 88 -1.69 3.22 -12.21
N ALA A 89 -2.99 3.28 -12.48
CA ALA A 89 -3.61 4.54 -12.91
C ALA A 89 -3.50 5.65 -11.84
N TYR A 90 -3.50 5.30 -10.56
CA TYR A 90 -3.24 6.27 -9.49
C TYR A 90 -1.78 6.75 -9.47
N ASP A 91 -0.84 5.81 -9.65
CA ASP A 91 0.59 6.14 -9.73
C ASP A 91 0.86 7.08 -10.93
N ASP A 92 0.17 6.88 -12.07
CA ASP A 92 0.25 7.76 -13.23
C ASP A 92 -0.33 9.16 -12.92
N LEU A 93 -1.46 9.24 -12.21
CA LEU A 93 -2.04 10.52 -11.74
C LEU A 93 -1.12 11.26 -10.77
N GLU A 94 -0.42 10.54 -9.87
CA GLU A 94 0.61 11.14 -9.01
C GLU A 94 1.79 11.69 -9.82
N LEU A 95 2.19 11.02 -10.89
CA LEU A 95 3.22 11.53 -11.80
C LEU A 95 2.74 12.80 -12.49
N ASP A 96 1.52 12.81 -13.01
CA ASP A 96 0.92 14.00 -13.65
C ASP A 96 0.84 15.18 -12.68
N LEU A 97 0.40 14.93 -11.44
CA LEU A 97 0.37 15.94 -10.37
C LEU A 97 1.75 16.55 -10.11
N ASN A 98 2.79 15.71 -10.08
CA ASN A 98 4.16 16.16 -9.79
C ASN A 98 4.86 16.81 -10.99
N GLU A 99 4.51 16.44 -12.23
CA GLU A 99 5.12 16.95 -13.45
C GLU A 99 4.43 18.23 -13.95
N TYR A 100 3.10 18.25 -13.94
CA TYR A 100 2.30 19.35 -14.51
C TYR A 100 1.68 20.25 -13.44
N GLY A 101 1.74 19.86 -12.17
CA GLY A 101 1.23 20.63 -11.04
C GLY A 101 -0.22 20.31 -10.71
N VAL A 102 -0.74 21.03 -9.72
CA VAL A 102 -2.09 20.84 -9.17
C VAL A 102 -3.16 21.34 -10.15
N SER A 103 -4.05 20.45 -10.56
CA SER A 103 -5.25 20.79 -11.33
C SER A 103 -6.49 20.14 -10.72
N GLU A 104 -7.65 20.75 -10.88
CA GLU A 104 -8.93 20.21 -10.41
C GLU A 104 -9.24 18.85 -11.07
N GLU A 105 -8.87 18.70 -12.34
CA GLU A 105 -9.08 17.48 -13.11
C GLU A 105 -8.28 16.30 -12.51
N VAL A 106 -6.99 16.51 -12.21
CA VAL A 106 -6.13 15.48 -11.61
C VAL A 106 -6.61 15.14 -10.20
N ILE A 107 -6.98 16.14 -9.39
CA ILE A 107 -7.52 15.93 -8.04
C ILE A 107 -8.77 15.05 -8.09
N ASN A 108 -9.74 15.40 -8.95
CA ASN A 108 -10.98 14.64 -9.07
C ASN A 108 -10.71 13.21 -9.55
N ALA A 109 -9.83 13.02 -10.54
CA ALA A 109 -9.45 11.70 -11.03
C ALA A 109 -8.78 10.84 -9.94
N MET A 110 -7.95 11.42 -9.09
CA MET A 110 -7.34 10.72 -7.96
C MET A 110 -8.38 10.29 -6.93
N ILE A 111 -9.34 11.15 -6.59
CA ILE A 111 -10.43 10.84 -5.67
C ILE A 111 -11.32 9.72 -6.24
N GLU A 112 -11.71 9.83 -7.51
CA GLU A 112 -12.50 8.80 -8.21
C GLU A 112 -11.77 7.45 -8.24
N ASN A 113 -10.46 7.46 -8.45
CA ASN A 113 -9.66 6.24 -8.40
C ASN A 113 -9.67 5.57 -7.02
N LEU A 114 -9.54 6.34 -5.94
CA LEU A 114 -9.64 5.83 -4.57
C LEU A 114 -11.04 5.25 -4.28
N GLN A 115 -12.11 5.90 -4.76
CA GLN A 115 -13.49 5.39 -4.66
C GLN A 115 -13.63 4.06 -5.38
N LEU A 116 -13.14 3.98 -6.62
CA LEU A 116 -13.22 2.77 -7.44
C LEU A 116 -12.51 1.57 -6.78
N ARG A 117 -11.35 1.79 -6.15
CA ARG A 117 -10.67 0.74 -5.37
C ARG A 117 -11.51 0.22 -4.22
N LEU A 118 -12.12 1.12 -3.47
CA LEU A 118 -12.97 0.76 -2.34
C LEU A 118 -14.20 -0.02 -2.80
N GLU A 119 -14.88 0.45 -3.85
CA GLU A 119 -16.05 -0.21 -4.44
C GLU A 119 -15.72 -1.62 -4.94
N LEU A 120 -14.59 -1.78 -5.64
CA LEU A 120 -14.13 -3.08 -6.13
C LEU A 120 -13.93 -4.09 -5.00
N LEU A 121 -13.30 -3.67 -3.91
CA LEU A 121 -13.05 -4.53 -2.75
C LEU A 121 -14.35 -4.88 -2.01
N GLN A 122 -15.27 -3.94 -1.87
CA GLN A 122 -16.58 -4.17 -1.26
C GLN A 122 -17.44 -5.14 -2.10
N ASP A 123 -17.39 -5.02 -3.44
CA ASP A 123 -18.10 -5.94 -4.32
C ASP A 123 -17.51 -7.36 -4.23
N LEU A 124 -16.19 -7.49 -4.22
CA LEU A 124 -15.52 -8.78 -4.00
C LEU A 124 -15.97 -9.41 -2.67
N LYS A 125 -15.92 -8.67 -1.58
CA LYS A 125 -16.35 -9.13 -0.26
C LYS A 125 -17.80 -9.59 -0.26
N LYS A 126 -18.69 -8.81 -0.87
CA LYS A 126 -20.12 -9.17 -1.00
C LYS A 126 -20.31 -10.46 -1.79
N LYS A 127 -19.57 -10.64 -2.89
CA LYS A 127 -19.63 -11.88 -3.69
C LYS A 127 -19.12 -13.07 -2.92
N LEU A 128 -18.01 -12.95 -2.21
CA LEU A 128 -17.46 -14.01 -1.36
C LEU A 128 -18.46 -14.43 -0.28
N ASN A 129 -19.05 -13.48 0.43
CA ASN A 129 -20.05 -13.76 1.46
C ASN A 129 -21.26 -14.51 0.89
N ASN A 130 -21.76 -14.10 -0.28
CA ASN A 130 -22.90 -14.75 -0.93
C ASN A 130 -22.58 -16.19 -1.36
N LEU A 131 -21.34 -16.44 -1.82
CA LEU A 131 -20.90 -17.78 -2.23
C LEU A 131 -20.72 -18.69 -1.01
N ASN A 132 -20.14 -18.18 0.06
CA ASN A 132 -19.97 -18.93 1.32
C ASN A 132 -21.33 -19.32 1.94
N LEU A 133 -22.32 -18.44 1.91
CA LEU A 133 -23.68 -18.75 2.38
C LEU A 133 -24.31 -19.88 1.56
N LYS A 134 -24.26 -19.81 0.24
CA LYS A 134 -24.78 -20.86 -0.65
C LYS A 134 -24.08 -22.20 -0.46
N GLN A 135 -22.78 -22.20 -0.21
CA GLN A 135 -22.01 -23.41 0.04
C GLN A 135 -22.40 -24.07 1.37
N ASN A 136 -22.67 -23.27 2.40
CA ASN A 136 -23.14 -23.74 3.69
C ASN A 136 -24.57 -24.31 3.61
N GLU A 137 -25.46 -23.71 2.83
CA GLU A 137 -26.82 -24.21 2.58
C GLU A 137 -26.81 -25.52 1.78
N SER A 138 -25.83 -25.69 0.89
CA SER A 138 -25.73 -26.92 0.04
C SER A 138 -25.11 -28.11 0.78
N ASN A 139 -24.55 -27.90 1.96
CA ASN A 139 -23.92 -28.91 2.81
C ASN A 139 -24.65 -28.99 4.17
N PRO A 140 -25.88 -29.49 4.22
CA PRO A 140 -26.55 -29.68 5.49
C PRO A 140 -25.77 -30.72 6.28
N VAL A 141 -25.06 -30.28 7.31
CA VAL A 141 -24.49 -31.17 8.32
C VAL A 141 -25.72 -31.89 8.93
N TYR A 142 -25.88 -33.17 8.63
CA TYR A 142 -26.87 -34.02 9.30
C TYR A 142 -26.52 -34.01 10.78
N GLN A 143 -27.18 -33.15 11.54
CA GLN A 143 -27.23 -33.28 12.98
C GLN A 143 -28.13 -34.54 13.27
N ILE A 144 -27.44 -35.61 13.63
CA ILE A 144 -28.07 -36.78 14.24
C ILE A 144 -28.23 -36.52 15.75
#